data_c4490a5dd784a3560279590e07f69c56
#
_entry.id   c4490a5dd784a3560279590e07f69c56
#
_cell.length_a   1.000
_cell.length_b   1.000
_cell.length_c   1.000
_cell.angle_alpha   90.00
_cell.angle_beta   90.00
_cell.angle_gamma   90.00
#
_symmetry.space_group_name_H-M   'P 1'
#
loop_
_entity.id
_entity.type
_entity.pdbx_description
1 polymer ?
#
loop_
_entity_poly.entity_id
_entity_poly.type
_entity_poly.pdbx_seq_one_letter_code
_entity_poly.pdbx_strand_id
1 'polypeptide(L)'
;IAVQFALAVVYPSAGNIGGGGFFVYRENNGHCSALDFREKAPLMASPDMYLDSNNNVVKDLSLYSHLAVGVPGTVDGMVNIHNKYGQLPWVELVQPAIDLAYNGFELTKREADKLNRFNKRNNTNNNISEYYKDHYLEGDSIFLPQLSTTLTQIRDFKRSGFYKGEVAQMLVNEMKINGGMITQEDLDSYHSIWRKPIISYYKDYKVISMSLPSSGGILLTQMLKMAEHYPLRNYGFHSLKSVHVMTEIEKLSFADRAKYLGDPDFYDFPEKSLMDSLYLLKRINKIKMDSALLSSDVHAGELNLKESEETTHFSIVDKYGNASSLTTTLNGSFGSGIVVGGAGFLLNNEMDDFSIQPGYPNMYGLVGGEANSVEPSKRMLSSMTPTILEKDGKLFMVVGTPGGSTIITAVFQTIINVVEYDMDIDQAVNSPRFHHQWYPDEIKMEKGIAKDSNLVLQLKAMGHQLNFVSSMNRVDAVVLKRNKLFGG
;
A
#
# COMPACT_ATOMS: atom_id res chain seq x y z
N ILE A 1 -14.69 9.27 0.68
CA ILE A 1 -15.07 9.28 -0.76
C ILE A 1 -14.61 10.60 -1.38
N ALA A 2 -15.04 11.77 -0.88
CA ALA A 2 -14.64 13.06 -1.46
C ALA A 2 -13.12 13.24 -1.49
N VAL A 3 -12.41 12.87 -0.41
CA VAL A 3 -10.94 12.88 -0.34
C VAL A 3 -10.33 11.99 -1.42
N GLN A 4 -10.86 10.78 -1.65
CA GLN A 4 -10.35 9.87 -2.68
C GLN A 4 -10.42 10.49 -4.08
N PHE A 5 -11.58 11.06 -4.46
CA PHE A 5 -11.73 11.68 -5.76
C PHE A 5 -10.91 12.97 -5.89
N ALA A 6 -10.81 13.78 -4.82
CA ALA A 6 -9.96 14.96 -4.83
C ALA A 6 -8.47 14.59 -5.02
N LEU A 7 -7.98 13.56 -4.31
CA LEU A 7 -6.60 13.07 -4.48
C LEU A 7 -6.33 12.55 -5.89
N ALA A 8 -7.31 11.94 -6.55
CA ALA A 8 -7.17 11.52 -7.96
C ALA A 8 -6.88 12.69 -8.91
N VAL A 9 -7.24 13.91 -8.52
CA VAL A 9 -6.97 15.15 -9.27
C VAL A 9 -5.67 15.79 -8.81
N VAL A 10 -5.57 16.13 -7.50
CA VAL A 10 -4.48 16.97 -6.97
C VAL A 10 -3.21 16.20 -6.61
N TYR A 11 -3.26 14.88 -6.55
CA TYR A 11 -2.11 14.04 -6.21
C TYR A 11 -1.95 12.85 -7.18
N PRO A 12 -1.75 13.11 -8.49
CA PRO A 12 -1.78 12.09 -9.54
C PRO A 12 -0.68 11.04 -9.43
N SER A 13 0.31 11.25 -8.57
CA SER A 13 1.36 10.25 -8.34
C SER A 13 0.88 8.99 -7.62
N ALA A 14 -0.28 9.04 -6.92
CA ALA A 14 -0.82 7.89 -6.18
C ALA A 14 -2.35 7.98 -5.97
N GLY A 15 -2.94 9.19 -5.85
CA GLY A 15 -4.39 9.40 -5.89
C GLY A 15 -4.94 9.01 -7.26
N ASN A 16 -6.03 8.25 -7.30
CA ASN A 16 -6.40 7.56 -8.54
C ASN A 16 -7.90 7.27 -8.66
N ILE A 17 -8.32 7.00 -9.89
CA ILE A 17 -9.52 6.26 -10.27
C ILE A 17 -9.18 5.03 -11.14
N GLY A 18 -7.97 4.97 -11.68
CA GLY A 18 -7.45 3.86 -12.49
C GLY A 18 -6.61 2.85 -11.71
N GLY A 19 -6.70 2.85 -10.39
CA GLY A 19 -6.02 1.95 -9.47
C GLY A 19 -6.97 1.24 -8.52
N GLY A 20 -6.49 0.93 -7.30
CA GLY A 20 -7.28 0.25 -6.29
C GLY A 20 -6.80 0.53 -4.86
N GLY A 21 -7.22 -0.33 -3.92
CA GLY A 21 -6.84 -0.14 -2.53
C GLY A 21 -7.67 -0.92 -1.53
N PHE A 22 -7.54 -0.52 -0.26
CA PHE A 22 -8.21 -1.12 0.87
C PHE A 22 -8.75 -0.09 1.84
N PHE A 23 -9.88 -0.42 2.44
CA PHE A 23 -10.58 0.41 3.40
C PHE A 23 -10.93 -0.41 4.64
N VAL A 24 -10.55 0.10 5.82
CA VAL A 24 -10.96 -0.42 7.13
C VAL A 24 -11.82 0.62 7.81
N TYR A 25 -12.96 0.20 8.32
CA TYR A 25 -13.94 1.07 8.93
C TYR A 25 -14.38 0.55 10.30
N ARG A 26 -14.50 1.47 11.25
CA ARG A 26 -15.02 1.22 12.59
C ARG A 26 -16.15 2.20 12.87
N GLU A 27 -17.34 1.67 13.13
CA GLU A 27 -18.47 2.43 13.63
C GLU A 27 -18.28 2.78 15.12
N ASN A 28 -18.90 3.85 15.58
CA ASN A 28 -18.82 4.27 16.98
C ASN A 28 -19.30 3.21 18.00
N ASN A 29 -20.18 2.30 17.57
CA ASN A 29 -20.67 1.15 18.35
C ASN A 29 -19.65 0.00 18.45
N GLY A 30 -18.48 0.09 17.78
CA GLY A 30 -17.44 -0.93 17.76
C GLY A 30 -17.57 -1.98 16.64
N HIS A 31 -18.61 -1.89 15.80
CA HIS A 31 -18.68 -2.74 14.60
C HIS A 31 -17.60 -2.35 13.60
N CYS A 32 -16.93 -3.36 13.03
CA CYS A 32 -15.81 -3.16 12.09
C CYS A 32 -16.06 -3.88 10.78
N SER A 33 -15.64 -3.28 9.69
CA SER A 33 -15.70 -3.88 8.36
C SER A 33 -14.47 -3.49 7.54
N ALA A 34 -14.16 -4.29 6.53
CA ALA A 34 -13.09 -4.02 5.59
C ALA A 34 -13.58 -4.20 4.16
N LEU A 35 -13.17 -3.34 3.25
CA LEU A 35 -13.45 -3.45 1.82
C LEU A 35 -12.15 -3.61 1.04
N ASP A 36 -12.12 -4.65 0.23
CA ASP A 36 -11.10 -4.94 -0.75
C ASP A 36 -11.57 -4.43 -2.12
N PHE A 37 -10.95 -3.36 -2.59
CA PHE A 37 -11.11 -2.85 -3.96
C PHE A 37 -9.77 -2.86 -4.71
N ARG A 38 -8.92 -3.87 -4.37
CA ARG A 38 -7.65 -4.17 -5.05
C ARG A 38 -7.92 -4.49 -6.51
N GLU A 39 -6.99 -4.16 -7.36
CA GLU A 39 -6.99 -4.50 -8.78
C GLU A 39 -7.03 -6.03 -8.97
N LYS A 40 -7.47 -6.44 -10.16
CA LYS A 40 -7.46 -7.84 -10.58
C LYS A 40 -6.62 -8.02 -11.84
N ALA A 41 -5.98 -9.17 -11.98
CA ALA A 41 -5.41 -9.58 -13.25
C ALA A 41 -6.53 -9.66 -14.31
N PRO A 42 -6.30 -9.18 -15.54
CA PRO A 42 -7.24 -9.36 -16.64
C PRO A 42 -7.52 -10.85 -16.93
N LEU A 43 -8.66 -11.17 -17.53
CA LEU A 43 -9.07 -12.53 -17.91
C LEU A 43 -8.07 -13.22 -18.86
N MET A 44 -7.34 -12.44 -19.65
CA MET A 44 -6.33 -12.95 -20.58
C MET A 44 -4.93 -13.08 -19.97
N ALA A 45 -4.74 -12.76 -18.69
CA ALA A 45 -3.44 -12.86 -18.03
C ALA A 45 -3.00 -14.34 -17.91
N SER A 46 -1.71 -14.59 -18.04
CA SER A 46 -1.12 -15.92 -17.88
C SER A 46 0.16 -15.87 -17.01
N PRO A 47 0.55 -16.96 -16.36
CA PRO A 47 1.73 -17.01 -15.50
C PRO A 47 3.05 -16.65 -16.21
N ASP A 48 3.11 -16.83 -17.50
CA ASP A 48 4.30 -16.63 -18.35
C ASP A 48 4.27 -15.33 -19.17
N MET A 49 3.25 -14.49 -19.00
CA MET A 49 3.05 -13.26 -19.82
C MET A 49 4.20 -12.26 -19.76
N TYR A 50 5.08 -12.37 -18.77
CA TYR A 50 6.26 -11.50 -18.60
C TYR A 50 7.59 -12.20 -18.91
N LEU A 51 7.55 -13.41 -19.46
CA LEU A 51 8.72 -14.20 -19.79
C LEU A 51 9.00 -14.17 -21.30
N ASP A 52 10.29 -14.22 -21.67
CA ASP A 52 10.71 -14.44 -23.04
C ASP A 52 10.63 -15.92 -23.43
N SER A 53 10.92 -16.25 -24.68
CA SER A 53 10.95 -17.64 -25.19
C SER A 53 11.96 -18.55 -24.49
N ASN A 54 12.88 -17.99 -23.71
CA ASN A 54 13.90 -18.71 -22.92
C ASN A 54 13.54 -18.78 -21.42
N ASN A 55 12.31 -18.40 -21.06
CA ASN A 55 11.83 -18.28 -19.68
C ASN A 55 12.58 -17.25 -18.82
N ASN A 56 13.18 -16.22 -19.42
CA ASN A 56 13.74 -15.11 -18.66
C ASN A 56 12.70 -13.99 -18.53
N VAL A 57 12.68 -13.33 -17.39
CA VAL A 57 11.83 -12.17 -17.16
C VAL A 57 12.21 -11.03 -18.11
N VAL A 58 11.24 -10.53 -18.87
CA VAL A 58 11.41 -9.35 -19.73
C VAL A 58 11.39 -8.10 -18.85
N LYS A 59 12.53 -7.46 -18.75
CA LYS A 59 12.73 -6.29 -17.88
C LYS A 59 11.70 -5.19 -18.17
N ASP A 60 11.17 -4.60 -17.12
CA ASP A 60 10.26 -3.45 -17.14
C ASP A 60 8.88 -3.69 -17.81
N LEU A 61 8.59 -4.90 -18.31
CA LEU A 61 7.34 -5.22 -18.98
C LEU A 61 6.15 -5.17 -18.00
N SER A 62 6.33 -5.61 -16.76
CA SER A 62 5.33 -5.51 -15.68
C SER A 62 5.19 -4.11 -15.08
N LEU A 63 6.05 -3.15 -15.49
CA LEU A 63 6.10 -1.82 -14.87
C LEU A 63 5.58 -0.70 -15.78
N TYR A 64 5.99 -0.69 -17.05
CA TYR A 64 5.82 0.49 -17.93
C TYR A 64 5.13 0.16 -19.26
N SER A 65 4.43 -0.98 -19.33
CA SER A 65 3.65 -1.37 -20.50
C SER A 65 2.15 -1.45 -20.18
N HIS A 66 1.31 -1.54 -21.20
CA HIS A 66 -0.13 -1.80 -21.05
C HIS A 66 -0.43 -3.19 -20.45
N LEU A 67 0.55 -4.12 -20.48
CA LEU A 67 0.47 -5.41 -19.79
C LEU A 67 0.65 -5.29 -18.26
N ALA A 68 1.21 -4.18 -17.79
CA ALA A 68 1.40 -3.92 -16.36
C ALA A 68 0.09 -3.58 -15.62
N VAL A 69 -0.99 -3.33 -16.35
CA VAL A 69 -2.22 -2.75 -15.81
C VAL A 69 -3.17 -3.83 -15.32
N GLY A 70 -3.47 -3.81 -14.02
CA GLY A 70 -4.57 -4.55 -13.43
C GLY A 70 -5.92 -3.84 -13.63
N VAL A 71 -7.02 -4.61 -13.63
CA VAL A 71 -8.38 -4.07 -13.75
C VAL A 71 -8.68 -3.15 -12.57
N PRO A 72 -8.97 -1.86 -12.78
CA PRO A 72 -9.13 -0.89 -11.70
C PRO A 72 -10.31 -1.16 -10.77
N GLY A 73 -10.12 -0.87 -9.47
CA GLY A 73 -11.12 -1.12 -8.43
C GLY A 73 -11.66 0.11 -7.70
N THR A 74 -10.97 1.24 -7.79
CA THR A 74 -11.26 2.42 -6.95
C THR A 74 -12.70 2.90 -7.07
N VAL A 75 -13.24 3.04 -8.28
CA VAL A 75 -14.59 3.59 -8.45
C VAL A 75 -15.65 2.65 -7.88
N ASP A 76 -15.54 1.33 -8.12
CA ASP A 76 -16.46 0.34 -7.53
C ASP A 76 -16.36 0.34 -6.01
N GLY A 77 -15.14 0.42 -5.46
CA GLY A 77 -14.91 0.54 -4.02
C GLY A 77 -15.62 1.75 -3.40
N MET A 78 -15.47 2.94 -4.01
CA MET A 78 -16.12 4.16 -3.52
C MET A 78 -17.65 4.09 -3.59
N VAL A 79 -18.20 3.49 -4.65
CA VAL A 79 -19.65 3.27 -4.78
C VAL A 79 -20.14 2.30 -3.71
N ASN A 80 -19.42 1.21 -3.43
CA ASN A 80 -19.79 0.23 -2.41
C ASN A 80 -19.70 0.82 -0.99
N ILE A 81 -18.68 1.64 -0.69
CA ILE A 81 -18.60 2.39 0.57
C ILE A 81 -19.79 3.33 0.73
N HIS A 82 -20.14 4.07 -0.34
CA HIS A 82 -21.27 4.99 -0.33
C HIS A 82 -22.60 4.26 -0.10
N ASN A 83 -22.83 3.17 -0.81
CA ASN A 83 -24.08 2.41 -0.68
C ASN A 83 -24.31 1.85 0.73
N LYS A 84 -23.22 1.53 1.47
CA LYS A 84 -23.30 0.94 2.81
C LYS A 84 -23.27 1.98 3.93
N TYR A 85 -22.47 3.04 3.79
CA TYR A 85 -22.19 3.98 4.86
C TYR A 85 -22.42 5.44 4.49
N GLY A 86 -22.64 5.75 3.21
CA GLY A 86 -22.83 7.11 2.73
C GLY A 86 -24.09 7.77 3.29
N GLN A 87 -23.96 8.99 3.77
CA GLN A 87 -25.08 9.81 4.28
C GLN A 87 -25.29 11.07 3.45
N LEU A 88 -24.21 11.62 2.89
CA LEU A 88 -24.30 12.76 1.98
C LEU A 88 -24.67 12.29 0.56
N PRO A 89 -25.35 13.12 -0.22
CA PRO A 89 -25.61 12.82 -1.63
C PRO A 89 -24.32 12.53 -2.41
N TRP A 90 -24.33 11.50 -3.23
CA TRP A 90 -23.15 11.11 -4.04
C TRP A 90 -22.60 12.26 -4.88
N VAL A 91 -23.49 13.07 -5.46
CA VAL A 91 -23.15 14.24 -6.28
C VAL A 91 -22.27 15.22 -5.50
N GLU A 92 -22.61 15.51 -4.24
CA GLU A 92 -21.86 16.42 -3.38
C GLU A 92 -20.45 15.90 -3.05
N LEU A 93 -20.26 14.58 -3.07
CA LEU A 93 -18.96 13.97 -2.77
C LEU A 93 -18.01 13.96 -3.99
N VAL A 94 -18.53 13.92 -5.20
CA VAL A 94 -17.72 13.88 -6.41
C VAL A 94 -17.51 15.29 -7.02
N GLN A 95 -18.48 16.19 -6.88
CA GLN A 95 -18.44 17.52 -7.49
C GLN A 95 -17.16 18.32 -7.18
N PRO A 96 -16.64 18.35 -5.94
CA PRO A 96 -15.41 19.10 -5.66
C PRO A 96 -14.20 18.64 -6.49
N ALA A 97 -14.10 17.33 -6.79
CA ALA A 97 -13.03 16.82 -7.64
C ALA A 97 -13.21 17.24 -9.11
N ILE A 98 -14.45 17.30 -9.59
CA ILE A 98 -14.78 17.81 -10.94
C ILE A 98 -14.34 19.28 -11.03
N ASP A 99 -14.69 20.07 -10.04
CA ASP A 99 -14.36 21.51 -10.01
C ASP A 99 -12.85 21.74 -9.98
N LEU A 100 -12.11 20.95 -9.17
CA LEU A 100 -10.64 20.99 -9.13
C LEU A 100 -10.01 20.63 -10.48
N ALA A 101 -10.53 19.59 -11.14
CA ALA A 101 -10.01 19.14 -12.42
C ALA A 101 -10.30 20.15 -13.56
N TYR A 102 -11.48 20.77 -13.53
CA TYR A 102 -11.91 21.74 -14.54
C TYR A 102 -11.28 23.12 -14.36
N ASN A 103 -11.35 23.67 -13.13
CA ASN A 103 -10.87 25.02 -12.83
C ASN A 103 -9.35 25.07 -12.61
N GLY A 104 -8.71 23.91 -12.45
CA GLY A 104 -7.28 23.78 -12.16
C GLY A 104 -6.94 23.96 -10.67
N PHE A 105 -5.73 23.57 -10.33
CA PHE A 105 -5.13 23.74 -9.00
C PHE A 105 -3.64 24.11 -9.13
N GLU A 106 -3.12 24.82 -8.14
CA GLU A 106 -1.72 25.24 -8.12
C GLU A 106 -0.83 24.15 -7.53
N LEU A 107 0.34 23.94 -8.14
CA LEU A 107 1.33 22.98 -7.68
C LEU A 107 2.19 23.57 -6.56
N THR A 108 2.40 22.77 -5.52
CA THR A 108 3.49 22.99 -4.59
C THR A 108 4.84 22.64 -5.28
N LYS A 109 5.93 23.18 -4.72
CA LYS A 109 7.30 22.83 -5.18
C LYS A 109 7.51 21.31 -5.23
N ARG A 110 7.04 20.58 -4.22
CA ARG A 110 7.19 19.11 -4.12
C ARG A 110 6.46 18.39 -5.26
N GLU A 111 5.26 18.80 -5.60
CA GLU A 111 4.46 18.22 -6.68
C GLU A 111 5.09 18.53 -8.05
N ALA A 112 5.51 19.78 -8.28
CA ALA A 112 6.22 20.15 -9.49
C ALA A 112 7.52 19.34 -9.67
N ASP A 113 8.35 19.24 -8.62
CA ASP A 113 9.57 18.44 -8.65
C ASP A 113 9.28 16.94 -8.92
N LYS A 114 8.17 16.42 -8.43
CA LYS A 114 7.76 15.02 -8.61
C LYS A 114 7.31 14.76 -10.05
N LEU A 115 6.49 15.62 -10.62
CA LEU A 115 6.08 15.57 -12.03
C LEU A 115 7.29 15.70 -12.96
N ASN A 116 8.20 16.61 -12.70
CA ASN A 116 9.41 16.82 -13.52
C ASN A 116 10.33 15.59 -13.49
N ARG A 117 10.45 14.90 -12.36
CA ARG A 117 11.21 13.64 -12.27
C ARG A 117 10.55 12.52 -13.04
N PHE A 118 9.22 12.46 -12.97
CA PHE A 118 8.46 11.46 -13.70
C PHE A 118 8.61 11.66 -15.23
N ASN A 119 8.42 12.87 -15.72
CA ASN A 119 8.56 13.22 -17.14
C ASN A 119 9.95 12.85 -17.70
N LYS A 120 11.02 13.02 -16.89
CA LYS A 120 12.39 12.63 -17.29
C LYS A 120 12.60 11.12 -17.42
N ARG A 121 11.83 10.30 -16.70
CA ARG A 121 11.96 8.83 -16.71
C ARG A 121 11.26 8.19 -17.91
N ASN A 122 10.19 8.81 -18.40
CA ASN A 122 9.20 8.15 -19.26
C ASN A 122 9.22 8.59 -20.72
N ASN A 123 10.36 8.95 -21.26
CA ASN A 123 10.49 9.53 -22.62
C ASN A 123 10.25 8.56 -23.80
N THR A 124 9.82 7.32 -23.62
CA THR A 124 9.82 6.37 -24.73
C THR A 124 8.51 5.62 -25.03
N ASN A 125 7.58 5.45 -24.08
CA ASN A 125 6.44 4.54 -24.29
C ASN A 125 5.08 5.00 -23.78
N ASN A 126 4.88 6.28 -23.41
CA ASN A 126 3.61 6.73 -22.89
C ASN A 126 3.17 8.08 -23.48
N ASN A 127 1.86 8.30 -23.43
CA ASN A 127 1.20 9.52 -23.92
C ASN A 127 1.09 10.61 -22.85
N ILE A 128 1.84 10.53 -21.76
CA ILE A 128 1.70 11.44 -20.61
C ILE A 128 2.00 12.90 -20.98
N SER A 129 2.91 13.12 -21.94
CA SER A 129 3.25 14.45 -22.45
C SER A 129 2.09 15.15 -23.18
N GLU A 130 1.06 14.41 -23.59
CA GLU A 130 -0.16 14.98 -24.17
C GLU A 130 -1.07 15.60 -23.08
N TYR A 131 -0.91 15.18 -21.82
CA TYR A 131 -1.74 15.58 -20.68
C TYR A 131 -1.02 16.46 -19.69
N TYR A 132 0.30 16.35 -19.60
CA TYR A 132 1.13 17.09 -18.67
C TYR A 132 2.27 17.80 -19.42
N LYS A 133 2.60 19.04 -19.01
CA LYS A 133 3.72 19.80 -19.59
C LYS A 133 5.05 19.10 -19.30
N ASP A 134 6.06 19.34 -20.15
CA ASP A 134 7.41 18.81 -19.98
C ASP A 134 8.07 19.30 -18.68
N HIS A 135 7.73 20.49 -18.22
CA HIS A 135 8.30 21.09 -17.01
C HIS A 135 7.31 21.97 -16.26
N TYR A 136 7.33 21.86 -14.93
CA TYR A 136 6.50 22.61 -14.00
C TYR A 136 7.35 23.36 -12.98
N LEU A 137 6.88 24.53 -12.55
CA LEU A 137 7.40 25.32 -11.44
C LEU A 137 6.37 25.33 -10.29
N GLU A 138 6.84 25.70 -9.08
CA GLU A 138 5.94 26.01 -7.96
C GLU A 138 5.00 27.16 -8.36
N GLY A 139 3.70 26.98 -8.06
CA GLY A 139 2.64 27.93 -8.43
C GLY A 139 2.07 27.75 -9.84
N ASP A 140 2.63 26.84 -10.67
CA ASP A 140 2.00 26.51 -11.95
C ASP A 140 0.65 25.82 -11.71
N SER A 141 -0.35 26.15 -12.54
CA SER A 141 -1.67 25.53 -12.51
C SER A 141 -1.74 24.36 -13.48
N ILE A 142 -2.36 23.27 -13.02
CA ILE A 142 -2.73 22.11 -13.84
C ILE A 142 -4.25 22.12 -14.07
N PHE A 143 -4.65 21.90 -15.31
CA PHE A 143 -6.04 21.73 -15.75
C PHE A 143 -6.20 20.35 -16.38
N LEU A 144 -7.22 19.59 -15.95
CA LEU A 144 -7.46 18.21 -16.37
C LEU A 144 -8.89 18.05 -16.93
N PRO A 145 -9.24 18.70 -18.07
CA PRO A 145 -10.61 18.75 -18.58
C PRO A 145 -11.16 17.35 -18.95
N GLN A 146 -10.34 16.44 -19.48
CA GLN A 146 -10.77 15.08 -19.77
C GLN A 146 -11.09 14.31 -18.48
N LEU A 147 -10.26 14.44 -17.44
CA LEU A 147 -10.54 13.85 -16.14
C LEU A 147 -11.80 14.45 -15.50
N SER A 148 -12.04 15.75 -15.64
CA SER A 148 -13.28 16.41 -15.22
C SER A 148 -14.51 15.78 -15.89
N THR A 149 -14.45 15.48 -17.20
CA THR A 149 -15.51 14.80 -17.93
C THR A 149 -15.73 13.38 -17.42
N THR A 150 -14.67 12.61 -17.21
CA THR A 150 -14.73 11.26 -16.63
C THR A 150 -15.36 11.26 -15.23
N LEU A 151 -14.94 12.19 -14.37
CA LEU A 151 -15.51 12.34 -13.02
C LEU A 151 -16.99 12.76 -13.08
N THR A 152 -17.40 13.52 -14.09
CA THR A 152 -18.82 13.87 -14.33
C THR A 152 -19.64 12.61 -14.66
N GLN A 153 -19.13 11.72 -15.52
CA GLN A 153 -19.78 10.43 -15.78
C GLN A 153 -19.91 9.58 -14.52
N ILE A 154 -18.85 9.54 -13.68
CA ILE A 154 -18.89 8.82 -12.40
C ILE A 154 -19.87 9.48 -11.42
N ARG A 155 -19.97 10.81 -11.37
CA ARG A 155 -20.96 11.52 -10.56
C ARG A 155 -22.39 11.17 -10.96
N ASP A 156 -22.69 11.15 -12.24
CA ASP A 156 -24.04 11.02 -12.75
C ASP A 156 -24.50 9.55 -12.82
N PHE A 157 -23.59 8.63 -13.13
CA PHE A 157 -23.91 7.21 -13.35
C PHE A 157 -23.23 6.24 -12.37
N LYS A 158 -22.50 6.74 -11.35
CA LYS A 158 -21.80 5.93 -10.35
C LYS A 158 -20.90 4.88 -11.02
N ARG A 159 -21.04 3.61 -10.65
CA ARG A 159 -20.27 2.49 -11.20
C ARG A 159 -20.36 2.43 -12.74
N SER A 160 -21.56 2.61 -13.30
CA SER A 160 -21.75 2.54 -14.75
C SER A 160 -21.03 3.66 -15.48
N GLY A 161 -20.78 4.81 -14.85
CA GLY A 161 -20.04 5.93 -15.43
C GLY A 161 -18.55 5.65 -15.64
N PHE A 162 -18.01 4.53 -15.09
CA PHE A 162 -16.62 4.13 -15.27
C PHE A 162 -16.50 2.77 -15.97
N TYR A 163 -17.27 1.76 -15.54
CA TYR A 163 -17.15 0.38 -16.04
C TYR A 163 -18.01 0.09 -17.28
N LYS A 164 -18.86 1.04 -17.69
CA LYS A 164 -19.72 0.97 -18.90
C LYS A 164 -19.67 2.28 -19.67
N GLY A 165 -20.23 2.27 -20.88
CA GLY A 165 -20.36 3.46 -21.71
C GLY A 165 -19.04 4.02 -22.23
N GLU A 166 -18.93 5.35 -22.37
CA GLU A 166 -17.82 6.01 -23.05
C GLU A 166 -16.48 5.82 -22.34
N VAL A 167 -16.42 5.95 -21.02
CA VAL A 167 -15.17 5.82 -20.25
C VAL A 167 -14.61 4.39 -20.36
N ALA A 168 -15.46 3.37 -20.25
CA ALA A 168 -15.07 1.98 -20.43
C ALA A 168 -14.54 1.72 -21.84
N GLN A 169 -15.23 2.26 -22.87
CA GLN A 169 -14.79 2.13 -24.26
C GLN A 169 -13.44 2.79 -24.52
N MET A 170 -13.19 3.99 -23.94
CA MET A 170 -11.89 4.66 -24.03
C MET A 170 -10.79 3.78 -23.41
N LEU A 171 -11.01 3.21 -22.22
CA LEU A 171 -10.04 2.32 -21.56
C LEU A 171 -9.80 1.06 -22.40
N VAL A 172 -10.84 0.38 -22.86
CA VAL A 172 -10.70 -0.84 -23.67
C VAL A 172 -10.01 -0.55 -25.02
N ASN A 173 -10.28 0.60 -25.64
CA ASN A 173 -9.62 1.02 -26.88
C ASN A 173 -8.13 1.32 -26.64
N GLU A 174 -7.78 2.00 -25.53
CA GLU A 174 -6.39 2.24 -25.11
C GLU A 174 -5.63 0.91 -25.02
N MET A 175 -6.21 -0.07 -24.32
CA MET A 175 -5.63 -1.41 -24.19
C MET A 175 -5.48 -2.11 -25.54
N LYS A 176 -6.53 -2.12 -26.35
CA LYS A 176 -6.56 -2.81 -27.64
C LYS A 176 -5.52 -2.29 -28.64
N ILE A 177 -5.36 -0.97 -28.69
CA ILE A 177 -4.44 -0.32 -29.65
C ILE A 177 -2.98 -0.56 -29.24
N ASN A 178 -2.69 -0.61 -27.95
CA ASN A 178 -1.34 -0.63 -27.41
C ASN A 178 -0.93 -1.99 -26.81
N GLY A 179 -1.67 -3.07 -27.09
CA GLY A 179 -1.31 -4.43 -26.70
C GLY A 179 -1.54 -4.76 -25.23
N GLY A 180 -2.43 -4.03 -24.56
CA GLY A 180 -2.90 -4.37 -23.21
C GLY A 180 -3.97 -5.46 -23.22
N MET A 181 -4.39 -5.93 -22.03
CA MET A 181 -5.27 -7.09 -21.89
C MET A 181 -6.67 -6.80 -21.37
N ILE A 182 -6.93 -5.60 -20.80
CA ILE A 182 -8.23 -5.30 -20.21
C ILE A 182 -9.29 -5.17 -21.31
N THR A 183 -10.36 -5.95 -21.17
CA THR A 183 -11.53 -6.00 -22.06
C THR A 183 -12.77 -5.44 -21.37
N GLN A 184 -13.88 -5.31 -22.11
CA GLN A 184 -15.17 -4.93 -21.52
C GLN A 184 -15.67 -5.99 -20.53
N GLU A 185 -15.37 -7.28 -20.76
CA GLU A 185 -15.73 -8.37 -19.85
C GLU A 185 -15.01 -8.26 -18.49
N ASP A 186 -13.75 -7.86 -18.50
CA ASP A 186 -12.98 -7.56 -17.27
C ASP A 186 -13.65 -6.45 -16.45
N LEU A 187 -14.06 -5.37 -17.11
CA LEU A 187 -14.72 -4.22 -16.48
C LEU A 187 -16.10 -4.59 -15.95
N ASP A 188 -16.89 -5.35 -16.70
CA ASP A 188 -18.23 -5.79 -16.30
C ASP A 188 -18.19 -6.73 -15.09
N SER A 189 -17.20 -7.65 -15.05
CA SER A 189 -17.03 -8.67 -14.01
C SER A 189 -16.31 -8.17 -12.75
N TYR A 190 -15.68 -6.99 -12.80
CA TYR A 190 -15.00 -6.47 -11.61
C TYR A 190 -15.98 -6.09 -10.51
N HIS A 191 -15.74 -6.54 -9.29
CA HIS A 191 -16.45 -6.14 -8.07
C HIS A 191 -15.48 -6.07 -6.89
N SER A 192 -15.60 -5.03 -6.08
CA SER A 192 -14.96 -4.94 -4.76
C SER A 192 -15.66 -5.88 -3.76
N ILE A 193 -14.93 -6.37 -2.77
CA ILE A 193 -15.40 -7.42 -1.84
C ILE A 193 -15.34 -6.93 -0.39
N TRP A 194 -16.47 -7.01 0.31
CA TRP A 194 -16.50 -6.84 1.76
C TRP A 194 -15.89 -8.06 2.43
N ARG A 195 -14.73 -7.86 3.09
CA ARG A 195 -14.01 -8.91 3.81
C ARG A 195 -14.15 -8.72 5.32
N LYS A 196 -13.87 -9.77 6.08
CA LYS A 196 -13.72 -9.66 7.54
C LYS A 196 -12.34 -9.05 7.81
N PRO A 197 -12.24 -7.95 8.60
CA PRO A 197 -10.93 -7.44 9.00
C PRO A 197 -10.20 -8.44 9.89
N ILE A 198 -8.85 -8.41 9.86
CA ILE A 198 -8.04 -9.08 10.87
C ILE A 198 -8.22 -8.35 12.19
N ILE A 199 -8.57 -9.09 13.22
CA ILE A 199 -8.69 -8.59 14.59
C ILE A 199 -7.66 -9.31 15.45
N SER A 200 -6.76 -8.55 16.04
CA SER A 200 -5.76 -9.04 16.99
C SER A 200 -5.68 -8.13 18.21
N TYR A 201 -4.82 -8.49 19.15
CA TYR A 201 -4.57 -7.69 20.35
C TYR A 201 -3.08 -7.49 20.53
N TYR A 202 -2.71 -6.32 20.97
CA TYR A 202 -1.39 -5.96 21.45
C TYR A 202 -1.54 -5.30 22.81
N LYS A 203 -1.16 -6.00 23.88
CA LYS A 203 -1.48 -5.59 25.26
C LYS A 203 -2.97 -5.29 25.40
N ASP A 204 -3.34 -4.13 25.90
CA ASP A 204 -4.72 -3.69 26.10
C ASP A 204 -5.39 -3.10 24.86
N TYR A 205 -4.68 -3.13 23.72
CA TYR A 205 -5.18 -2.55 22.47
C TYR A 205 -5.71 -3.63 21.54
N LYS A 206 -6.95 -3.45 21.07
CA LYS A 206 -7.50 -4.23 19.96
C LYS A 206 -7.03 -3.59 18.65
N VAL A 207 -6.39 -4.37 17.79
CA VAL A 207 -5.87 -3.97 16.50
C VAL A 207 -6.77 -4.51 15.40
N ILE A 208 -7.28 -3.63 14.55
CA ILE A 208 -8.21 -3.93 13.46
C ILE A 208 -7.49 -3.52 12.16
N SER A 209 -7.18 -4.48 11.31
CA SER A 209 -6.41 -4.22 10.07
C SER A 209 -6.97 -5.00 8.88
N MET A 210 -6.43 -4.76 7.69
CA MET A 210 -6.91 -5.39 6.47
C MET A 210 -6.50 -6.86 6.39
N SER A 211 -7.42 -7.70 5.93
CA SER A 211 -7.17 -9.12 5.59
C SER A 211 -6.62 -9.26 4.17
N LEU A 212 -6.26 -10.48 3.78
CA LEU A 212 -5.83 -10.76 2.40
C LEU A 212 -6.89 -10.29 1.37
N PRO A 213 -6.43 -9.86 0.19
CA PRO A 213 -5.07 -9.95 -0.36
C PRO A 213 -4.07 -8.90 0.15
N SER A 214 -4.36 -8.18 1.24
CA SER A 214 -3.32 -7.44 1.95
C SER A 214 -2.61 -8.34 2.97
N SER A 215 -1.29 -8.46 2.86
CA SER A 215 -0.45 -9.12 3.87
C SER A 215 -0.36 -8.31 5.18
N GLY A 216 -0.73 -7.03 5.12
CA GLY A 216 -0.50 -6.06 6.19
C GLY A 216 -1.07 -6.47 7.53
N GLY A 217 -2.33 -6.87 7.60
CA GLY A 217 -2.96 -7.24 8.87
C GLY A 217 -2.37 -8.50 9.51
N ILE A 218 -1.98 -9.48 8.70
CA ILE A 218 -1.34 -10.72 9.19
C ILE A 218 0.05 -10.43 9.73
N LEU A 219 0.91 -9.77 8.94
CA LEU A 219 2.27 -9.46 9.37
C LEU A 219 2.28 -8.50 10.56
N LEU A 220 1.44 -7.49 10.56
CA LEU A 220 1.31 -6.58 11.72
C LEU A 220 0.93 -7.35 12.98
N THR A 221 -0.01 -8.30 12.88
CA THR A 221 -0.40 -9.18 14.00
C THR A 221 0.79 -10.03 14.47
N GLN A 222 1.53 -10.65 13.53
CA GLN A 222 2.73 -11.43 13.88
C GLN A 222 3.76 -10.56 14.60
N MET A 223 4.09 -9.39 14.03
CA MET A 223 5.10 -8.48 14.58
C MET A 223 4.72 -8.00 15.99
N LEU A 224 3.47 -7.56 16.18
CA LEU A 224 3.00 -7.08 17.47
C LEU A 224 3.00 -8.21 18.52
N LYS A 225 2.46 -9.40 18.19
CA LYS A 225 2.48 -10.55 19.11
C LYS A 225 3.88 -11.03 19.45
N MET A 226 4.79 -11.06 18.49
CA MET A 226 6.20 -11.40 18.77
C MET A 226 6.87 -10.34 19.65
N ALA A 227 6.58 -9.05 19.41
CA ALA A 227 7.12 -7.94 20.18
C ALA A 227 6.70 -7.95 21.67
N GLU A 228 5.51 -8.49 22.00
CA GLU A 228 5.04 -8.63 23.40
C GLU A 228 5.97 -9.45 24.28
N HIS A 229 6.77 -10.34 23.69
CA HIS A 229 7.73 -11.18 24.43
C HIS A 229 9.01 -10.43 24.83
N TYR A 230 9.18 -9.18 24.42
CA TYR A 230 10.36 -8.38 24.71
C TYR A 230 9.98 -7.10 25.46
N PRO A 231 10.72 -6.72 26.50
CA PRO A 231 10.46 -5.50 27.27
C PRO A 231 10.96 -4.27 26.51
N LEU A 232 10.37 -3.94 25.34
CA LEU A 232 10.83 -2.87 24.46
C LEU A 232 10.89 -1.51 25.18
N ARG A 233 9.93 -1.21 26.05
CA ARG A 233 9.94 -0.01 26.91
C ARG A 233 11.25 0.09 27.71
N ASN A 234 11.71 -1.02 28.30
CA ASN A 234 12.92 -1.05 29.12
C ASN A 234 14.19 -1.03 28.26
N TYR A 235 14.12 -1.53 27.04
CA TYR A 235 15.25 -1.44 26.10
C TYR A 235 15.52 -0.01 25.67
N GLY A 236 14.46 0.80 25.55
CA GLY A 236 14.51 2.20 25.13
C GLY A 236 14.39 2.36 23.62
N PHE A 237 13.89 3.53 23.25
CA PHE A 237 13.71 3.91 21.84
C PHE A 237 15.04 3.94 21.10
N HIS A 238 15.08 3.30 19.93
CA HIS A 238 16.26 3.16 19.07
C HIS A 238 17.54 2.61 19.76
N SER A 239 17.40 1.93 20.91
CA SER A 239 18.53 1.20 21.47
C SER A 239 18.96 0.03 20.60
N LEU A 240 20.20 -0.45 20.76
CA LEU A 240 20.69 -1.64 20.05
C LEU A 240 19.72 -2.82 20.18
N LYS A 241 19.24 -3.10 21.40
CA LYS A 241 18.33 -4.21 21.67
C LYS A 241 16.98 -4.04 20.99
N SER A 242 16.41 -2.83 21.00
CA SER A 242 15.12 -2.55 20.35
C SER A 242 15.22 -2.68 18.83
N VAL A 243 16.22 -2.04 18.22
CA VAL A 243 16.42 -2.09 16.76
C VAL A 243 16.68 -3.53 16.31
N HIS A 244 17.58 -4.25 17.01
CA HIS A 244 17.91 -5.63 16.68
C HIS A 244 16.68 -6.55 16.74
N VAL A 245 15.97 -6.57 17.87
CA VAL A 245 14.81 -7.45 18.05
C VAL A 245 13.70 -7.14 17.06
N MET A 246 13.38 -5.87 16.86
CA MET A 246 12.33 -5.49 15.89
C MET A 246 12.72 -5.86 14.46
N THR A 247 13.99 -5.69 14.07
CA THR A 247 14.53 -6.13 12.79
C THR A 247 14.37 -7.64 12.58
N GLU A 248 14.73 -8.45 13.59
CA GLU A 248 14.60 -9.90 13.49
C GLU A 248 13.12 -10.34 13.41
N ILE A 249 12.22 -9.68 14.14
CA ILE A 249 10.77 -9.89 14.06
C ILE A 249 10.25 -9.56 12.64
N GLU A 250 10.67 -8.44 12.07
CA GLU A 250 10.34 -8.04 10.70
C GLU A 250 10.81 -9.10 9.71
N LYS A 251 12.07 -9.52 9.78
CA LYS A 251 12.67 -10.57 8.94
C LYS A 251 11.85 -11.87 8.97
N LEU A 252 11.50 -12.36 10.15
CA LEU A 252 10.72 -13.58 10.34
C LEU A 252 9.32 -13.46 9.70
N SER A 253 8.65 -12.32 9.87
CA SER A 253 7.31 -12.09 9.34
C SER A 253 7.31 -12.00 7.81
N PHE A 254 8.27 -11.30 7.21
CA PHE A 254 8.38 -11.20 5.76
C PHE A 254 8.77 -12.53 5.09
N ALA A 255 9.52 -13.39 5.76
CA ALA A 255 9.76 -14.75 5.29
C ALA A 255 8.45 -15.56 5.17
N ASP A 256 7.57 -15.45 6.15
CA ASP A 256 6.24 -16.10 6.10
C ASP A 256 5.37 -15.51 4.96
N ARG A 257 5.43 -14.18 4.75
CA ARG A 257 4.74 -13.50 3.64
C ARG A 257 5.07 -14.11 2.29
N ALA A 258 6.36 -14.23 2.03
CA ALA A 258 6.87 -14.70 0.74
C ALA A 258 6.36 -16.11 0.36
N LYS A 259 6.18 -16.97 1.35
CA LYS A 259 5.80 -18.36 1.12
C LYS A 259 4.28 -18.59 1.11
N TYR A 260 3.55 -17.95 2.02
CA TYR A 260 2.21 -18.38 2.38
C TYR A 260 1.10 -17.44 1.90
N LEU A 261 1.40 -16.19 1.52
CA LEU A 261 0.36 -15.19 1.30
C LEU A 261 0.10 -14.91 -0.19
N GLY A 262 -1.18 -14.76 -0.53
CA GLY A 262 -1.70 -14.49 -1.87
C GLY A 262 -3.18 -14.12 -1.79
N ASP A 263 -3.90 -14.22 -2.91
CA ASP A 263 -5.34 -13.99 -2.96
C ASP A 263 -6.10 -15.14 -2.27
N PRO A 264 -6.91 -14.88 -1.22
CA PRO A 264 -7.64 -15.90 -0.50
C PRO A 264 -8.78 -16.52 -1.30
N ASP A 265 -9.19 -15.92 -2.42
CA ASP A 265 -10.21 -16.46 -3.31
C ASP A 265 -9.63 -17.52 -4.28
N PHE A 266 -8.28 -17.60 -4.38
CA PHE A 266 -7.54 -18.51 -5.26
C PHE A 266 -6.63 -19.50 -4.53
N TYR A 267 -6.28 -19.21 -3.30
CA TYR A 267 -5.32 -20.01 -2.55
C TYR A 267 -5.77 -20.18 -1.09
N ASP A 268 -5.87 -21.44 -0.65
CA ASP A 268 -6.15 -21.75 0.76
C ASP A 268 -4.88 -21.58 1.59
N PHE A 269 -4.87 -20.61 2.45
CA PHE A 269 -3.72 -20.23 3.24
C PHE A 269 -3.96 -20.44 4.74
N PRO A 270 -2.91 -20.75 5.53
CA PRO A 270 -3.06 -21.11 6.93
C PRO A 270 -3.15 -19.89 7.86
N GLU A 271 -4.14 -18.97 7.66
CA GLU A 271 -4.30 -17.71 8.40
C GLU A 271 -4.17 -17.90 9.92
N LYS A 272 -4.97 -18.83 10.48
CA LYS A 272 -4.98 -19.06 11.92
C LYS A 272 -3.65 -19.57 12.43
N SER A 273 -3.00 -20.45 11.66
CA SER A 273 -1.71 -21.01 12.03
C SER A 273 -0.59 -20.00 12.01
N LEU A 274 -0.60 -19.06 11.04
CA LEU A 274 0.39 -17.99 10.95
C LEU A 274 0.31 -16.99 12.11
N MET A 275 -0.87 -16.82 12.70
CA MET A 275 -1.10 -15.94 13.85
C MET A 275 -1.19 -16.69 15.19
N ASP A 276 -0.97 -18.01 15.19
CA ASP A 276 -1.01 -18.82 16.39
C ASP A 276 0.15 -18.53 17.32
N SER A 277 -0.16 -18.43 18.64
CA SER A 277 0.85 -18.02 19.62
C SER A 277 1.98 -19.03 19.77
N LEU A 278 1.72 -20.35 19.64
CA LEU A 278 2.76 -21.37 19.71
C LEU A 278 3.66 -21.36 18.47
N TYR A 279 3.06 -21.09 17.30
CA TYR A 279 3.82 -20.87 16.08
C TYR A 279 4.77 -19.69 16.23
N LEU A 280 4.24 -18.54 16.65
CA LEU A 280 5.02 -17.31 16.84
C LEU A 280 6.11 -17.47 17.90
N LEU A 281 5.81 -18.18 19.01
CA LEU A 281 6.81 -18.51 20.03
C LEU A 281 7.98 -19.33 19.47
N LYS A 282 7.69 -20.31 18.58
CA LYS A 282 8.75 -21.06 17.89
C LYS A 282 9.58 -20.16 16.97
N ARG A 283 8.96 -19.14 16.37
CA ARG A 283 9.67 -18.17 15.51
C ARG A 283 10.63 -17.33 16.33
N ILE A 284 10.16 -16.68 17.40
CA ILE A 284 11.00 -15.79 18.22
C ILE A 284 12.13 -16.53 18.95
N ASN A 285 11.96 -17.81 19.29
CA ASN A 285 13.01 -18.62 19.92
C ASN A 285 14.25 -18.81 19.01
N LYS A 286 14.17 -18.46 17.73
CA LYS A 286 15.32 -18.41 16.83
C LYS A 286 16.16 -17.14 17.00
N ILE A 287 15.56 -16.06 17.53
CA ILE A 287 16.24 -14.76 17.70
C ILE A 287 17.29 -14.88 18.79
N LYS A 288 18.53 -14.58 18.44
CA LYS A 288 19.67 -14.49 19.36
C LYS A 288 19.88 -13.02 19.69
N MET A 289 20.15 -12.70 20.97
CA MET A 289 20.30 -11.31 21.40
C MET A 289 21.68 -10.72 21.13
N ASP A 290 22.60 -11.50 20.63
CA ASP A 290 24.02 -11.15 20.40
C ASP A 290 24.47 -11.26 18.93
N SER A 291 23.61 -11.78 18.06
CA SER A 291 23.93 -11.99 16.64
C SER A 291 22.68 -11.97 15.74
N ALA A 292 22.80 -11.38 14.56
CA ALA A 292 21.76 -11.39 13.55
C ALA A 292 21.53 -12.80 12.98
N LEU A 293 20.27 -13.14 12.69
CA LEU A 293 19.93 -14.30 11.88
C LEU A 293 20.30 -13.99 10.42
N LEU A 294 20.92 -14.94 9.72
CA LEU A 294 21.06 -14.82 8.27
C LEU A 294 19.72 -15.13 7.60
N SER A 295 19.33 -14.32 6.63
CA SER A 295 18.08 -14.53 5.89
C SER A 295 18.05 -15.90 5.18
N SER A 296 19.22 -16.44 4.78
CA SER A 296 19.36 -17.80 4.25
C SER A 296 18.96 -18.89 5.23
N ASP A 297 19.10 -18.66 6.55
CA ASP A 297 18.78 -19.63 7.61
C ASP A 297 17.33 -19.46 8.11
N VAL A 298 16.69 -18.38 7.71
CA VAL A 298 15.28 -18.10 7.99
C VAL A 298 14.43 -18.69 6.87
N HIS A 299 14.06 -19.96 7.02
CA HIS A 299 13.29 -20.65 6.00
C HIS A 299 11.82 -20.17 5.98
N ALA A 300 11.42 -19.61 4.87
CA ALA A 300 10.11 -19.66 4.28
C ALA A 300 10.17 -19.59 2.72
N GLY A 301 11.34 -19.67 2.08
CA GLY A 301 11.57 -19.66 0.62
C GLY A 301 12.77 -18.82 0.22
N GLU A 302 13.52 -19.21 -0.79
CA GLU A 302 14.78 -18.58 -1.23
C GLU A 302 14.55 -17.46 -2.26
N LEU A 303 15.36 -16.39 -2.21
CA LEU A 303 15.99 -15.53 -3.23
C LEU A 303 15.85 -13.99 -3.12
N ASN A 304 16.87 -13.30 -3.66
CA ASN A 304 17.24 -11.88 -3.57
C ASN A 304 16.44 -10.89 -4.42
N LEU A 305 16.29 -9.58 -4.00
CA LEU A 305 16.56 -8.37 -4.81
C LEU A 305 16.01 -6.98 -4.33
N LYS A 306 16.17 -5.86 -5.12
CA LYS A 306 16.16 -4.42 -4.77
C LYS A 306 14.85 -3.64 -5.08
N GLU A 307 14.63 -2.51 -4.39
CA GLU A 307 13.35 -1.78 -4.25
C GLU A 307 13.20 -0.39 -4.89
N SER A 308 11.89 0.03 -5.00
CA SER A 308 11.39 1.41 -5.21
C SER A 308 9.93 1.55 -4.69
N GLU A 309 9.47 2.77 -4.22
CA GLU A 309 8.23 2.93 -3.39
C GLU A 309 7.27 4.02 -3.87
N GLU A 310 5.90 3.79 -3.95
CA GLU A 310 4.86 4.85 -3.94
C GLU A 310 3.40 4.35 -3.72
N THR A 311 2.66 4.98 -2.78
CA THR A 311 1.25 4.75 -2.40
C THR A 311 0.71 6.02 -1.73
N THR A 312 -0.60 6.16 -1.45
CA THR A 312 -1.10 7.21 -0.57
C THR A 312 -2.09 6.67 0.48
N HIS A 313 -2.14 7.33 1.63
CA HIS A 313 -3.00 6.97 2.76
C HIS A 313 -3.71 8.20 3.32
N PHE A 314 -4.91 7.99 3.87
CA PHE A 314 -5.57 8.98 4.72
C PHE A 314 -6.41 8.35 5.83
N SER A 315 -6.35 8.97 7.00
CA SER A 315 -7.06 8.61 8.23
C SER A 315 -8.12 9.65 8.54
N ILE A 316 -9.38 9.24 8.77
CA ILE A 316 -10.48 10.15 9.07
C ILE A 316 -11.26 9.66 10.29
N VAL A 317 -11.56 10.60 11.20
CA VAL A 317 -12.46 10.38 12.33
C VAL A 317 -13.56 11.44 12.28
N ASP A 318 -14.82 11.00 12.30
CA ASP A 318 -15.95 11.91 12.29
C ASP A 318 -16.35 12.40 13.70
N LYS A 319 -17.24 13.37 13.75
CA LYS A 319 -17.74 13.92 15.03
C LYS A 319 -18.53 12.92 15.88
N TYR A 320 -18.92 11.79 15.33
CA TYR A 320 -19.66 10.74 16.04
C TYR A 320 -18.73 9.64 16.58
N GLY A 321 -17.45 9.68 16.26
CA GLY A 321 -16.46 8.68 16.66
C GLY A 321 -16.37 7.47 15.71
N ASN A 322 -16.95 7.56 14.51
CA ASN A 322 -16.66 6.61 13.46
C ASN A 322 -15.27 6.89 12.89
N ALA A 323 -14.57 5.84 12.53
CA ALA A 323 -13.19 5.95 12.03
C ALA A 323 -13.00 5.19 10.71
N SER A 324 -12.25 5.79 9.80
CA SER A 324 -11.87 5.16 8.55
C SER A 324 -10.37 5.28 8.32
N SER A 325 -9.76 4.17 7.89
CA SER A 325 -8.38 4.07 7.46
C SER A 325 -8.39 3.56 6.03
N LEU A 326 -7.91 4.35 5.07
CA LEU A 326 -7.95 4.00 3.65
C LEU A 326 -6.57 4.20 3.03
N THR A 327 -6.10 3.15 2.36
CA THR A 327 -4.87 3.18 1.57
C THR A 327 -5.20 2.84 0.12
N THR A 328 -4.78 3.69 -0.81
CA THR A 328 -5.02 3.57 -2.25
C THR A 328 -3.74 3.75 -3.04
N THR A 329 -3.66 3.17 -4.24
CA THR A 329 -2.42 3.10 -5.00
C THR A 329 -2.66 3.01 -6.50
N LEU A 330 -1.59 3.30 -7.25
CA LEU A 330 -1.38 2.90 -8.65
C LEU A 330 -0.21 1.90 -8.74
N ASN A 331 0.29 1.38 -7.60
CA ASN A 331 1.55 0.69 -7.34
C ASN A 331 2.75 1.65 -7.41
N GLY A 332 3.35 1.87 -8.54
CA GLY A 332 4.43 2.85 -8.71
C GLY A 332 3.93 4.30 -8.74
N SER A 333 4.87 5.26 -8.55
CA SER A 333 4.57 6.69 -8.74
C SER A 333 4.06 6.96 -10.15
N PHE A 334 2.83 7.46 -10.28
CA PHE A 334 2.07 7.62 -11.53
C PHE A 334 1.73 6.29 -12.24
N GLY A 335 1.77 5.16 -11.54
CA GLY A 335 1.46 3.84 -12.07
C GLY A 335 2.34 3.42 -13.25
N SER A 336 1.72 2.92 -14.30
CA SER A 336 2.40 2.58 -15.56
C SER A 336 2.88 3.80 -16.36
N GLY A 337 2.46 5.01 -15.96
CA GLY A 337 2.69 6.24 -16.71
C GLY A 337 1.79 6.43 -17.93
N ILE A 338 0.81 5.56 -18.10
CA ILE A 338 -0.15 5.60 -19.21
C ILE A 338 -1.40 6.37 -18.76
N VAL A 339 -1.79 7.35 -19.56
CA VAL A 339 -3.08 8.07 -19.40
C VAL A 339 -4.07 7.53 -20.42
N VAL A 340 -5.27 7.18 -20.00
CA VAL A 340 -6.31 6.72 -20.91
C VAL A 340 -6.73 7.86 -21.83
N GLY A 341 -6.52 7.66 -23.15
CA GLY A 341 -6.82 8.65 -24.19
C GLY A 341 -8.26 9.11 -24.16
N GLY A 342 -8.50 10.42 -24.11
CA GLY A 342 -9.82 11.04 -24.00
C GLY A 342 -10.46 11.01 -22.62
N ALA A 343 -10.06 10.10 -21.72
CA ALA A 343 -10.59 9.98 -20.36
C ALA A 343 -9.73 10.68 -19.30
N GLY A 344 -8.44 10.87 -19.54
CA GLY A 344 -7.54 11.74 -18.77
C GLY A 344 -7.12 11.22 -17.39
N PHE A 345 -7.25 9.93 -17.08
CA PHE A 345 -6.79 9.34 -15.85
C PHE A 345 -5.62 8.35 -16.06
N LEU A 346 -4.73 8.28 -15.07
CA LEU A 346 -3.59 7.37 -15.06
C LEU A 346 -4.00 5.92 -14.75
N LEU A 347 -3.31 4.99 -15.40
CA LEU A 347 -3.43 3.55 -15.17
C LEU A 347 -2.36 3.04 -14.21
N ASN A 348 -2.75 2.08 -13.39
CA ASN A 348 -1.86 1.40 -12.45
C ASN A 348 -0.82 0.54 -13.17
N ASN A 349 0.21 0.10 -12.42
CA ASN A 349 1.11 -0.99 -12.80
C ASN A 349 1.14 -2.08 -11.73
N GLU A 350 -0.04 -2.42 -11.26
CA GLU A 350 -0.24 -3.28 -10.10
C GLU A 350 0.04 -4.75 -10.39
N MET A 351 0.09 -5.17 -11.67
CA MET A 351 0.45 -6.53 -12.05
C MET A 351 1.87 -6.92 -11.62
N ASP A 352 2.75 -5.95 -11.37
CA ASP A 352 4.11 -6.16 -10.86
C ASP A 352 4.12 -6.73 -9.42
N ASP A 353 3.05 -6.55 -8.66
CA ASP A 353 2.91 -7.11 -7.31
C ASP A 353 2.65 -8.62 -7.29
N PHE A 354 2.37 -9.24 -8.43
CA PHE A 354 2.42 -10.70 -8.56
C PHE A 354 3.84 -11.24 -8.50
N SER A 355 3.97 -12.52 -8.16
CA SER A 355 5.19 -13.29 -8.39
C SER A 355 5.26 -13.62 -9.88
N ILE A 356 5.93 -12.78 -10.66
CA ILE A 356 6.13 -12.95 -12.11
C ILE A 356 6.81 -14.30 -12.39
N GLN A 357 7.77 -14.67 -11.55
CA GLN A 357 8.43 -15.96 -11.50
C GLN A 357 8.74 -16.25 -10.04
N PRO A 358 8.52 -17.47 -9.51
CA PRO A 358 8.87 -17.82 -8.14
C PRO A 358 10.32 -17.46 -7.81
N GLY A 359 10.50 -16.64 -6.76
CA GLY A 359 11.82 -16.12 -6.37
C GLY A 359 12.33 -14.92 -7.15
N TYR A 360 11.67 -14.49 -8.22
CA TYR A 360 11.98 -13.22 -8.88
C TYR A 360 11.32 -12.05 -8.12
N PRO A 361 12.03 -10.96 -7.85
CA PRO A 361 11.48 -9.83 -7.09
C PRO A 361 10.64 -8.91 -7.96
N ASN A 362 9.61 -8.33 -7.36
CA ASN A 362 8.90 -7.21 -7.93
C ASN A 362 9.71 -5.89 -7.77
N MET A 363 9.14 -4.75 -8.20
CA MET A 363 9.78 -3.44 -8.07
C MET A 363 10.12 -3.04 -6.62
N TYR A 364 9.49 -3.65 -5.63
CA TYR A 364 9.75 -3.43 -4.20
C TYR A 364 10.81 -4.37 -3.61
N GLY A 365 11.39 -5.25 -4.42
CA GLY A 365 12.33 -6.29 -3.97
C GLY A 365 11.65 -7.41 -3.19
N LEU A 366 10.31 -7.43 -3.14
CA LEU A 366 9.57 -8.51 -2.53
C LEU A 366 9.64 -9.74 -3.42
N VAL A 367 10.10 -10.83 -2.85
CA VAL A 367 10.00 -12.14 -3.48
C VAL A 367 8.69 -12.80 -3.10
N GLY A 368 8.10 -13.53 -4.03
CA GLY A 368 6.88 -14.30 -3.81
C GLY A 368 7.01 -15.72 -4.32
N GLY A 369 6.14 -16.58 -3.83
CA GLY A 369 5.99 -17.97 -4.26
C GLY A 369 4.78 -18.16 -5.17
N GLU A 370 4.44 -19.43 -5.42
CA GLU A 370 3.29 -19.82 -6.24
C GLU A 370 1.94 -19.30 -5.73
N ALA A 371 1.81 -19.10 -4.41
CA ALA A 371 0.59 -18.53 -3.81
C ALA A 371 0.19 -17.18 -4.43
N ASN A 372 1.17 -16.39 -4.87
CA ASN A 372 0.97 -15.08 -5.51
C ASN A 372 1.34 -15.09 -7.01
N SER A 373 1.31 -16.22 -7.70
CA SER A 373 1.50 -16.31 -9.15
C SER A 373 0.38 -15.59 -9.91
N VAL A 374 0.66 -15.15 -11.14
CA VAL A 374 -0.34 -14.54 -12.02
C VAL A 374 -1.38 -15.58 -12.42
N GLU A 375 -2.65 -15.27 -12.22
CA GLU A 375 -3.80 -16.06 -12.70
C GLU A 375 -4.92 -15.11 -13.14
N PRO A 376 -5.73 -15.47 -14.15
CA PRO A 376 -6.88 -14.68 -14.58
C PRO A 376 -7.81 -14.32 -13.42
N SER A 377 -8.24 -13.08 -13.34
CA SER A 377 -9.16 -12.55 -12.29
C SER A 377 -8.64 -12.56 -10.85
N LYS A 378 -7.42 -13.01 -10.61
CA LYS A 378 -6.77 -13.02 -9.29
C LYS A 378 -6.34 -11.62 -8.87
N ARG A 379 -6.36 -11.35 -7.58
CA ARG A 379 -5.77 -10.13 -6.99
C ARG A 379 -4.34 -10.38 -6.58
N MET A 380 -3.47 -9.45 -6.90
CA MET A 380 -2.07 -9.47 -6.46
C MET A 380 -1.95 -9.15 -4.98
N LEU A 381 -0.99 -9.79 -4.29
CA LEU A 381 -0.68 -9.58 -2.89
C LEU A 381 -0.22 -8.14 -2.64
N SER A 382 -0.71 -7.51 -1.59
CA SER A 382 -0.38 -6.13 -1.22
C SER A 382 0.29 -6.02 0.15
N SER A 383 1.02 -4.93 0.39
CA SER A 383 1.55 -4.55 1.70
C SER A 383 0.78 -3.39 2.36
N MET A 384 -0.25 -2.86 1.73
CA MET A 384 -1.06 -1.77 2.29
C MET A 384 -1.71 -2.19 3.61
N THR A 385 -1.50 -1.41 4.67
CA THR A 385 -1.87 -1.77 6.05
C THR A 385 -2.74 -0.69 6.71
N PRO A 386 -3.92 -0.36 6.15
CA PRO A 386 -4.83 0.52 6.84
C PRO A 386 -5.25 -0.12 8.17
N THR A 387 -5.07 0.61 9.29
CA THR A 387 -5.23 0.03 10.63
C THR A 387 -5.95 0.99 11.57
N ILE A 388 -6.79 0.42 12.45
CA ILE A 388 -7.51 1.12 13.53
C ILE A 388 -7.22 0.41 14.84
N LEU A 389 -6.95 1.16 15.92
CA LEU A 389 -6.78 0.63 17.25
C LEU A 389 -7.90 1.10 18.16
N GLU A 390 -8.36 0.20 19.02
CA GLU A 390 -9.25 0.48 20.15
C GLU A 390 -8.54 0.23 21.48
N LYS A 391 -8.90 1.02 22.49
CA LYS A 391 -8.57 0.75 23.88
C LYS A 391 -9.84 0.83 24.72
N ASP A 392 -10.09 -0.17 25.57
CA ASP A 392 -11.31 -0.26 26.41
C ASP A 392 -12.62 -0.09 25.61
N GLY A 393 -12.68 -0.68 24.40
CA GLY A 393 -13.83 -0.61 23.49
C GLY A 393 -14.04 0.75 22.81
N LYS A 394 -13.14 1.72 23.02
CA LYS A 394 -13.19 3.05 22.40
C LYS A 394 -12.13 3.21 21.34
N LEU A 395 -12.41 4.03 20.32
CA LEU A 395 -11.40 4.42 19.35
C LEU A 395 -10.19 5.01 20.07
N PHE A 396 -9.00 4.52 19.72
CA PHE A 396 -7.73 5.04 20.22
C PHE A 396 -6.91 5.70 19.11
N MET A 397 -6.71 5.00 17.97
CA MET A 397 -5.82 5.44 16.90
C MET A 397 -6.32 4.97 15.54
N VAL A 398 -6.14 5.79 14.52
CA VAL A 398 -6.24 5.42 13.10
C VAL A 398 -4.89 5.69 12.47
N VAL A 399 -4.34 4.74 11.71
CA VAL A 399 -2.98 4.85 11.17
C VAL A 399 -2.81 4.11 9.85
N GLY A 400 -1.95 4.64 9.02
CA GLY A 400 -1.44 4.00 7.82
C GLY A 400 -0.42 4.88 7.12
N THR A 401 0.10 4.40 6.00
CA THR A 401 1.18 5.08 5.29
C THR A 401 1.27 4.61 3.85
N PRO A 402 1.78 5.42 2.91
CA PRO A 402 2.36 4.94 1.67
C PRO A 402 3.73 4.27 1.90
N GLY A 403 4.27 3.53 0.90
CA GLY A 403 5.66 3.09 0.94
C GLY A 403 5.93 1.62 0.58
N GLY A 404 5.12 0.97 -0.24
CA GLY A 404 5.36 -0.42 -0.69
C GLY A 404 5.55 -1.39 0.48
N SER A 405 6.60 -2.19 0.46
CA SER A 405 6.92 -3.17 1.52
C SER A 405 7.12 -2.54 2.90
N THR A 406 7.65 -1.30 2.95
CA THR A 406 7.95 -0.59 4.20
C THR A 406 6.69 -0.12 4.95
N ILE A 407 5.50 -0.19 4.34
CA ILE A 407 4.23 0.19 4.97
C ILE A 407 4.01 -0.56 6.28
N ILE A 408 4.17 -1.88 6.25
CA ILE A 408 3.85 -2.75 7.39
C ILE A 408 4.73 -2.42 8.60
N THR A 409 6.04 -2.28 8.36
CA THR A 409 7.02 -1.98 9.41
C THR A 409 6.88 -0.55 9.94
N ALA A 410 6.50 0.40 9.08
CA ALA A 410 6.25 1.77 9.51
C ALA A 410 4.99 1.88 10.41
N VAL A 411 3.90 1.18 10.07
CA VAL A 411 2.70 1.08 10.93
C VAL A 411 3.06 0.39 12.24
N PHE A 412 3.80 -0.74 12.20
CA PHE A 412 4.27 -1.45 13.37
C PHE A 412 5.09 -0.54 14.30
N GLN A 413 6.13 0.14 13.78
CA GLN A 413 6.98 1.04 14.57
C GLN A 413 6.20 2.24 15.13
N THR A 414 5.26 2.79 14.38
CA THR A 414 4.42 3.89 14.86
C THR A 414 3.54 3.45 16.04
N ILE A 415 2.95 2.25 15.98
CA ILE A 415 2.18 1.69 17.10
C ILE A 415 3.10 1.48 18.31
N ILE A 416 4.29 0.88 18.13
CA ILE A 416 5.28 0.70 19.19
C ILE A 416 5.69 2.04 19.81
N ASN A 417 5.94 3.06 19.00
CA ASN A 417 6.33 4.39 19.48
C ASN A 417 5.27 5.00 20.40
N VAL A 418 3.99 4.88 20.05
CA VAL A 418 2.90 5.41 20.87
C VAL A 418 2.67 4.56 22.12
N VAL A 419 2.68 3.21 22.00
CA VAL A 419 2.27 2.30 23.07
C VAL A 419 3.42 2.00 24.04
N GLU A 420 4.64 1.79 23.54
CA GLU A 420 5.79 1.44 24.37
C GLU A 420 6.59 2.65 24.86
N TYR A 421 6.75 3.64 24.01
CA TYR A 421 7.60 4.79 24.33
C TYR A 421 6.82 6.05 24.71
N ASP A 422 5.48 5.94 24.87
CA ASP A 422 4.57 7.02 25.27
C ASP A 422 4.70 8.29 24.43
N MET A 423 5.13 8.16 23.17
CA MET A 423 5.26 9.30 22.25
C MET A 423 3.89 9.90 21.93
N ASP A 424 3.82 11.20 21.80
CA ASP A 424 2.67 11.80 21.15
C ASP A 424 2.66 11.45 19.64
N ILE A 425 1.51 11.68 18.97
CA ILE A 425 1.36 11.20 17.60
C ILE A 425 2.28 11.93 16.62
N ASP A 426 2.52 13.22 16.81
CA ASP A 426 3.44 13.99 15.96
C ASP A 426 4.88 13.45 16.10
N GLN A 427 5.34 13.19 17.31
CA GLN A 427 6.63 12.55 17.57
C GLN A 427 6.68 11.16 16.94
N ALA A 428 5.65 10.34 17.10
CA ALA A 428 5.63 8.96 16.63
C ALA A 428 5.72 8.85 15.12
N VAL A 429 4.98 9.68 14.37
CA VAL A 429 4.97 9.65 12.89
C VAL A 429 6.21 10.30 12.27
N ASN A 430 6.86 11.25 12.96
CA ASN A 430 8.06 11.93 12.50
C ASN A 430 9.36 11.26 12.97
N SER A 431 9.28 10.23 13.84
CA SER A 431 10.45 9.47 14.27
C SER A 431 11.11 8.76 13.10
N PRO A 432 12.45 8.77 13.01
CA PRO A 432 13.17 8.03 11.98
C PRO A 432 12.88 6.53 12.08
N ARG A 433 12.85 5.83 10.94
CA ARG A 433 12.46 4.42 10.84
C ARG A 433 13.59 3.55 10.29
N PHE A 434 13.43 2.26 10.53
CA PHE A 434 14.22 1.21 9.91
C PHE A 434 13.27 0.13 9.36
N HIS A 435 13.79 -0.76 8.51
CA HIS A 435 12.98 -1.77 7.85
C HIS A 435 13.83 -2.96 7.46
N HIS A 436 13.29 -4.17 7.62
CA HIS A 436 13.84 -5.40 7.11
C HIS A 436 12.72 -6.24 6.50
N GLN A 437 12.93 -6.75 5.28
CA GLN A 437 11.90 -7.51 4.56
C GLN A 437 12.33 -8.92 4.18
N TRP A 438 13.24 -9.51 4.98
CA TRP A 438 13.85 -10.81 4.76
C TRP A 438 14.91 -10.76 3.63
N TYR A 439 14.52 -10.47 2.40
CA TYR A 439 15.43 -10.17 1.30
C TYR A 439 15.10 -8.80 0.68
N PRO A 440 16.14 -8.02 0.33
CA PRO A 440 17.57 -8.28 0.60
C PRO A 440 17.87 -8.37 2.10
N ASP A 441 18.91 -9.15 2.49
CA ASP A 441 19.30 -9.33 3.89
C ASP A 441 20.04 -8.09 4.43
N GLU A 442 19.32 -7.00 4.55
CA GLU A 442 19.85 -5.71 5.00
C GLU A 442 18.80 -4.94 5.81
N ILE A 443 19.23 -4.17 6.79
CA ILE A 443 18.39 -3.17 7.45
C ILE A 443 18.45 -1.90 6.60
N LYS A 444 17.33 -1.53 5.97
CA LYS A 444 17.14 -0.19 5.42
C LYS A 444 16.91 0.76 6.59
N MET A 445 17.76 1.77 6.76
CA MET A 445 17.78 2.64 7.93
C MET A 445 17.80 4.11 7.54
N GLU A 446 16.89 4.91 8.10
CA GLU A 446 16.92 6.35 7.89
C GLU A 446 18.14 7.02 8.55
N LYS A 447 18.69 8.00 7.85
CA LYS A 447 19.89 8.75 8.31
C LYS A 447 19.73 9.37 9.70
N GLY A 448 18.50 9.59 10.17
CA GLY A 448 18.22 10.08 11.51
C GLY A 448 18.76 9.14 12.60
N ILE A 449 18.55 7.82 12.45
CA ILE A 449 19.08 6.78 13.34
C ILE A 449 20.59 6.62 13.14
N ALA A 450 21.04 6.67 11.88
CA ALA A 450 22.43 6.48 11.51
C ALA A 450 23.39 7.55 12.09
N LYS A 451 22.87 8.63 12.66
CA LYS A 451 23.69 9.63 13.40
C LYS A 451 24.33 9.05 14.64
N ASP A 452 23.74 8.01 15.24
CA ASP A 452 24.37 7.25 16.33
C ASP A 452 25.37 6.25 15.75
N SER A 453 26.62 6.70 15.62
CA SER A 453 27.71 5.87 15.09
C SER A 453 28.00 4.64 15.94
N ASN A 454 27.77 4.70 17.27
CA ASN A 454 27.96 3.57 18.16
C ASN A 454 26.91 2.48 17.89
N LEU A 455 25.64 2.84 17.75
CA LEU A 455 24.58 1.92 17.36
C LEU A 455 24.90 1.24 16.02
N VAL A 456 25.32 2.03 15.02
CA VAL A 456 25.71 1.52 13.69
C VAL A 456 26.85 0.50 13.79
N LEU A 457 27.90 0.78 14.56
CA LEU A 457 29.02 -0.15 14.77
C LEU A 457 28.58 -1.43 15.47
N GLN A 458 27.74 -1.33 16.50
CA GLN A 458 27.24 -2.48 17.25
C GLN A 458 26.33 -3.37 16.40
N LEU A 459 25.42 -2.80 15.60
CA LEU A 459 24.57 -3.57 14.67
C LEU A 459 25.43 -4.33 13.65
N LYS A 460 26.44 -3.69 13.07
CA LYS A 460 27.39 -4.36 12.15
C LYS A 460 28.17 -5.47 12.86
N ALA A 461 28.59 -5.26 14.09
CA ALA A 461 29.29 -6.28 14.89
C ALA A 461 28.40 -7.50 15.18
N MET A 462 27.08 -7.31 15.27
CA MET A 462 26.10 -8.40 15.39
C MET A 462 25.86 -9.13 14.07
N GLY A 463 26.38 -8.65 12.94
CA GLY A 463 26.24 -9.26 11.61
C GLY A 463 25.19 -8.62 10.70
N HIS A 464 24.50 -7.56 11.15
CA HIS A 464 23.55 -6.86 10.29
C HIS A 464 24.24 -6.11 9.15
N GLN A 465 23.72 -6.25 7.93
CA GLN A 465 24.03 -5.35 6.81
C GLN A 465 23.14 -4.12 6.92
N LEU A 466 23.69 -2.92 6.65
CA LEU A 466 22.96 -1.66 6.78
C LEU A 466 22.95 -0.89 5.46
N ASN A 467 21.76 -0.48 5.03
CA ASN A 467 21.52 0.37 3.88
C ASN A 467 20.90 1.70 4.34
N PHE A 468 21.59 2.83 4.10
CA PHE A 468 21.19 4.13 4.60
C PHE A 468 20.37 4.91 3.57
N VAL A 469 19.16 5.32 3.96
CA VAL A 469 18.24 6.10 3.13
C VAL A 469 17.96 7.48 3.75
N SER A 470 17.53 8.43 2.93
CA SER A 470 17.20 9.78 3.42
C SER A 470 15.91 9.79 4.23
N SER A 471 14.89 9.12 3.76
CA SER A 471 13.60 8.91 4.44
C SER A 471 12.88 7.71 3.83
N MET A 472 12.03 7.08 4.63
CA MET A 472 11.04 6.08 4.21
C MET A 472 9.67 6.61 4.61
N ASN A 473 8.61 6.28 3.93
CA ASN A 473 7.22 6.52 4.29
C ASN A 473 6.87 7.95 4.76
N ARG A 474 5.61 8.28 4.62
CA ARG A 474 4.95 9.38 5.31
C ARG A 474 3.75 8.79 6.04
N VAL A 475 3.90 8.50 7.33
CA VAL A 475 2.80 7.97 8.14
C VAL A 475 1.81 9.08 8.41
N ASP A 476 0.53 8.82 8.13
CA ASP A 476 -0.58 9.68 8.50
C ASP A 476 -1.39 8.98 9.60
N ALA A 477 -1.58 9.63 10.74
CA ALA A 477 -2.29 9.03 11.86
C ALA A 477 -3.11 10.05 12.65
N VAL A 478 -4.19 9.55 13.28
CA VAL A 478 -5.03 10.31 14.20
C VAL A 478 -5.16 9.53 15.51
N VAL A 479 -4.90 10.18 16.65
CA VAL A 479 -5.07 9.60 17.98
C VAL A 479 -6.17 10.34 18.73
N LEU A 480 -7.06 9.60 19.37
CA LEU A 480 -8.08 10.14 20.31
C LEU A 480 -7.53 10.07 21.73
N LYS A 481 -7.25 11.20 22.34
CA LYS A 481 -6.78 11.32 23.73
C LYS A 481 -7.62 12.33 24.49
N ARG A 482 -8.22 11.93 25.62
CA ARG A 482 -9.06 12.81 26.45
C ARG A 482 -10.17 13.51 25.65
N ASN A 483 -10.86 12.78 24.79
CA ASN A 483 -11.93 13.25 23.88
C ASN A 483 -11.48 14.36 22.88
N LYS A 484 -10.19 14.46 22.59
CA LYS A 484 -9.64 15.34 21.55
C LYS A 484 -8.89 14.52 20.52
N LEU A 485 -9.03 14.92 19.27
CA LEU A 485 -8.28 14.32 18.14
C LEU A 485 -6.97 15.07 17.98
N PHE A 486 -5.89 14.32 17.81
CA PHE A 486 -4.56 14.79 17.48
C PHE A 486 -4.11 14.10 16.20
N GLY A 487 -3.68 14.88 15.21
CA GLY A 487 -3.13 14.38 13.94
C GLY A 487 -1.60 14.45 13.95
N GLY A 488 -0.99 13.61 13.14
CA GLY A 488 0.45 13.59 12.87
C GLY A 488 0.72 13.01 11.48
#